data_1aabce4e96553a6c9bc16fa160fcefc2
#
_entry.id   1aabce4e96553a6c9bc16fa160fcefc2
#
_cell.length_a   1.000
_cell.length_b   1.000
_cell.length_c   1.000
_cell.angle_alpha   90.00
_cell.angle_beta   90.00
_cell.angle_gamma   90.00
#
_symmetry.space_group_name_H-M   'P 1'
#
loop_
_entity.id
_entity.type
_entity.pdbx_description
1 polymer ?
#
loop_
_entity_poly.entity_id
_entity_poly.type
_entity_poly.pdbx_seq_one_letter_code
_entity_poly.pdbx_strand_id
1 'polypeptide(L)'
;SSRKDFQIKHMGHRIELGEIDMAINAVDDVVRACCIFHQDANKILGFYEGAADKKTITHVLMQKLPKFMIPQEFIQVESMPITKNGKIDRKLLLENYIGGENA
;
A
#
# COMPACT_ATOMS: atom_id res chain seq x y z
N SER A 1 -4.04 -12.73 13.69
CA SER A 1 -4.79 -13.39 12.64
C SER A 1 -5.19 -12.40 11.54
N SER A 2 -5.22 -12.87 10.36
CA SER A 2 -5.50 -12.01 9.21
C SER A 2 -6.99 -11.85 8.98
N ARG A 3 -7.34 -10.72 8.42
CA ARG A 3 -8.72 -10.46 8.04
C ARG A 3 -8.94 -10.89 6.61
N LYS A 4 -10.14 -11.36 6.31
CA LYS A 4 -10.47 -11.79 4.97
C LYS A 4 -10.36 -10.66 3.96
N ASP A 5 -10.76 -9.45 4.36
CA ASP A 5 -10.74 -8.32 3.45
C ASP A 5 -9.32 -7.83 3.13
N PHE A 6 -8.31 -8.34 3.86
CA PHE A 6 -6.92 -8.03 3.56
C PHE A 6 -6.26 -9.12 2.74
N GLN A 7 -7.00 -10.15 2.39
CA GLN A 7 -6.48 -11.23 1.54
C GLN A 7 -7.08 -11.07 0.16
N ILE A 8 -6.23 -11.08 -0.85
CA ILE A 8 -6.68 -10.95 -2.23
C ILE A 8 -6.10 -12.08 -3.05
N LYS A 9 -6.68 -12.28 -4.22
CA LYS A 9 -6.14 -13.20 -5.20
C LYS A 9 -5.67 -12.36 -6.39
N HIS A 10 -4.38 -12.38 -6.64
CA HIS A 10 -3.78 -11.50 -7.63
C HIS A 10 -2.76 -12.30 -8.42
N MET A 11 -2.88 -12.31 -9.74
CA MET A 11 -1.95 -13.01 -10.61
C MET A 11 -1.83 -14.49 -10.24
N GLY A 12 -2.93 -15.09 -9.80
CA GLY A 12 -2.96 -16.50 -9.43
C GLY A 12 -2.41 -16.80 -8.04
N HIS A 13 -2.06 -15.77 -7.28
CA HIS A 13 -1.49 -15.95 -5.95
C HIS A 13 -2.39 -15.37 -4.89
N ARG A 14 -2.46 -16.06 -3.75
CA ARG A 14 -3.17 -15.54 -2.60
C ARG A 14 -2.23 -14.63 -1.84
N ILE A 15 -2.60 -13.39 -1.69
CA ILE A 15 -1.74 -12.36 -1.10
C ILE A 15 -2.41 -11.78 0.13
N GLU A 16 -1.64 -11.63 1.20
CA GLU A 16 -2.06 -10.96 2.40
C GLU A 16 -1.52 -9.54 2.38
N LEU A 17 -2.41 -8.56 2.22
CA LEU A 17 -1.99 -7.17 2.13
C LEU A 17 -1.28 -6.70 3.39
N GLY A 18 -1.64 -7.28 4.55
CA GLY A 18 -0.99 -6.92 5.79
C GLY A 18 0.51 -7.19 5.80
N GLU A 19 0.94 -8.23 5.09
CA GLU A 19 2.38 -8.53 4.99
C GLU A 19 3.11 -7.44 4.21
N ILE A 20 2.46 -6.94 3.18
CA ILE A 20 3.04 -5.85 2.39
C ILE A 20 3.08 -4.58 3.22
N ASP A 21 2.00 -4.29 3.96
CA ASP A 21 1.98 -3.14 4.86
C ASP A 21 3.17 -3.15 5.82
N MET A 22 3.40 -4.30 6.43
CA MET A 22 4.50 -4.42 7.39
C MET A 22 5.85 -4.17 6.74
N ALA A 23 6.03 -4.69 5.54
CA ALA A 23 7.31 -4.52 4.84
C ALA A 23 7.55 -3.06 4.47
N ILE A 24 6.52 -2.35 4.03
CA ILE A 24 6.67 -0.94 3.68
C ILE A 24 6.95 -0.11 4.93
N ASN A 25 6.22 -0.40 6.00
CA ASN A 25 6.38 0.35 7.24
C ASN A 25 7.75 0.17 7.87
N ALA A 26 8.47 -0.87 7.50
CA ALA A 26 9.80 -1.12 8.02
C ALA A 26 10.90 -0.38 7.23
N VAL A 27 10.54 0.28 6.13
CA VAL A 27 11.53 1.00 5.34
C VAL A 27 11.88 2.31 6.04
N ASP A 28 13.16 2.65 6.05
CA ASP A 28 13.62 3.92 6.62
C ASP A 28 12.95 5.08 5.90
N ASP A 29 12.62 6.14 6.65
CA ASP A 29 11.98 7.35 6.14
C ASP A 29 10.54 7.15 5.70
N VAL A 30 9.94 6.01 5.99
CA VAL A 30 8.50 5.83 5.88
C VAL A 30 7.90 6.04 7.26
N VAL A 31 7.02 7.02 7.38
CA VAL A 31 6.36 7.31 8.65
C VAL A 31 5.25 6.30 8.90
N ARG A 32 4.42 6.09 7.91
CA ARG A 32 3.39 5.06 7.94
C ARG A 32 2.94 4.78 6.52
N ALA A 33 2.43 3.58 6.31
CA ALA A 33 2.05 3.15 4.98
C ALA A 33 0.97 2.10 5.04
N CYS A 34 0.25 1.98 3.95
CA CYS A 34 -0.69 0.89 3.76
C CYS A 34 -0.77 0.57 2.28
N CYS A 35 -1.20 -0.64 1.96
CA CYS A 35 -1.44 -0.98 0.57
C CYS A 35 -2.91 -1.30 0.39
N ILE A 36 -3.41 -1.04 -0.81
CA ILE A 36 -4.79 -1.22 -1.18
C ILE A 36 -4.83 -1.91 -2.53
N PHE A 37 -5.73 -2.87 -2.69
CA PHE A 37 -5.91 -3.51 -3.98
C PHE A 37 -6.98 -2.77 -4.76
N HIS A 38 -6.58 -2.20 -5.90
CA HIS A 38 -7.49 -1.49 -6.79
C HIS A 38 -8.01 -2.50 -7.81
N GLN A 39 -9.20 -3.02 -7.57
CA GLN A 39 -9.75 -4.12 -8.36
C GLN A 39 -9.92 -3.77 -9.83
N ASP A 40 -10.44 -2.58 -10.11
CA ASP A 40 -10.70 -2.18 -11.48
C ASP A 40 -9.45 -2.13 -12.32
N ALA A 41 -8.34 -1.74 -11.73
CA ALA A 41 -7.06 -1.68 -12.43
C ALA A 41 -6.21 -2.93 -12.21
N ASN A 42 -6.67 -3.83 -11.36
CA ASN A 42 -5.96 -5.06 -11.03
C ASN A 42 -4.54 -4.78 -10.56
N LYS A 43 -4.39 -3.81 -9.66
CA LYS A 43 -3.09 -3.43 -9.12
C LYS A 43 -3.11 -3.28 -7.61
N ILE A 44 -1.96 -3.53 -7.02
CA ILE A 44 -1.74 -3.22 -5.61
C ILE A 44 -1.12 -1.82 -5.56
N LEU A 45 -1.74 -0.94 -4.78
CA LEU A 45 -1.26 0.43 -4.60
C LEU A 45 -0.66 0.56 -3.21
N GLY A 46 0.54 1.14 -3.13
CA GLY A 46 1.17 1.39 -1.84
C GLY A 46 1.15 2.87 -1.53
N PHE A 47 0.38 3.25 -0.52
CA PHE A 47 0.33 4.64 -0.08
C PHE A 47 1.25 4.81 1.10
N TYR A 48 2.03 5.88 1.12
CA TYR A 48 2.95 6.09 2.23
C TYR A 48 3.15 7.56 2.53
N GLU A 49 3.46 7.82 3.78
CA GLU A 49 3.78 9.13 4.30
C GLU A 49 5.25 9.11 4.71
N GLY A 50 6.00 10.14 4.37
CA GLY A 50 7.41 10.21 4.75
C GLY A 50 8.28 10.60 3.57
N ALA A 51 9.58 10.70 3.84
CA ALA A 51 10.56 11.19 2.87
C ALA A 51 11.17 10.10 2.00
N ALA A 52 10.78 8.85 2.21
CA ALA A 52 11.39 7.75 1.47
C ALA A 52 11.13 7.87 -0.03
N ASP A 53 12.14 7.50 -0.81
CA ASP A 53 12.05 7.50 -2.25
C ASP A 53 11.37 6.23 -2.73
N LYS A 54 10.52 6.34 -3.75
CA LYS A 54 9.76 5.19 -4.26
C LYS A 54 10.67 4.07 -4.74
N LYS A 55 11.77 4.43 -5.37
CA LYS A 55 12.73 3.43 -5.85
C LYS A 55 13.37 2.67 -4.69
N THR A 56 13.67 3.38 -3.63
CA THR A 56 14.26 2.77 -2.44
C THR A 56 13.28 1.79 -1.81
N ILE A 57 12.02 2.20 -1.68
CA ILE A 57 11.00 1.32 -1.13
C ILE A 57 10.89 0.06 -1.96
N THR A 58 10.77 0.22 -3.28
CA THR A 58 10.67 -0.92 -4.18
C THR A 58 11.85 -1.87 -4.03
N HIS A 59 13.06 -1.29 -3.99
CA HIS A 59 14.28 -2.09 -3.86
C HIS A 59 14.29 -2.92 -2.58
N VAL A 60 13.91 -2.30 -1.47
CA VAL A 60 13.85 -2.99 -0.18
C VAL A 60 12.83 -4.12 -0.22
N LEU A 61 11.65 -3.84 -0.78
CA LEU A 61 10.60 -4.84 -0.85
C LEU A 61 11.00 -6.02 -1.72
N MET A 62 11.71 -5.75 -2.80
CA MET A 62 12.13 -6.83 -3.71
C MET A 62 13.08 -7.81 -3.01
N GLN A 63 13.74 -7.38 -1.95
CA GLN A 63 14.62 -8.27 -1.19
C GLN A 63 13.87 -9.07 -0.16
N LYS A 64 12.66 -8.65 0.21
CA LYS A 64 11.89 -9.27 1.29
C LYS A 64 10.69 -10.05 0.81
N LEU A 65 10.11 -9.67 -0.32
CA LEU A 65 8.84 -10.22 -0.78
C LEU A 65 8.97 -10.77 -2.18
N PRO A 66 8.13 -11.77 -2.51
CA PRO A 66 8.08 -12.24 -3.90
C PRO A 66 7.59 -11.12 -4.82
N LYS A 67 7.97 -11.21 -6.07
CA LYS A 67 7.65 -10.19 -7.04
C LYS A 67 6.15 -9.90 -7.15
N PHE A 68 5.33 -10.95 -7.06
CA PHE A 68 3.89 -10.78 -7.20
C PHE A 68 3.25 -10.02 -6.04
N MET A 69 3.99 -9.80 -4.95
CA MET A 69 3.50 -9.04 -3.81
C MET A 69 3.97 -7.59 -3.82
N ILE A 70 4.79 -7.21 -4.78
CA ILE A 70 5.30 -5.83 -4.84
C ILE A 70 4.22 -4.93 -5.42
N PRO A 71 3.85 -3.83 -4.74
CA PRO A 71 2.88 -2.90 -5.32
C PRO A 71 3.31 -2.40 -6.70
N GLN A 72 2.36 -2.30 -7.61
CA GLN A 72 2.63 -1.81 -8.95
C GLN A 72 2.84 -0.31 -8.97
N GLU A 73 2.33 0.38 -7.96
CA GLU A 73 2.45 1.82 -7.90
C GLU A 73 2.55 2.25 -6.45
N PHE A 74 3.42 3.24 -6.18
CA PHE A 74 3.51 3.86 -4.86
C PHE A 74 3.04 5.29 -4.96
N ILE A 75 2.24 5.71 -3.98
CA ILE A 75 1.69 7.07 -3.91
C ILE A 75 2.15 7.69 -2.60
N GLN A 76 2.93 8.74 -2.70
CA GLN A 76 3.37 9.50 -1.53
C GLN A 76 2.29 10.48 -1.14
N VAL A 77 1.91 10.50 0.13
CA VAL A 77 0.91 11.44 0.62
C VAL A 77 1.55 12.30 1.71
N GLU A 78 1.09 13.54 1.82
CA GLU A 78 1.62 14.44 2.86
C GLU A 78 1.22 13.97 4.24
N SER A 79 -0.01 13.52 4.38
CA SER A 79 -0.56 13.11 5.65
C SER A 79 -1.58 12.04 5.42
N MET A 80 -1.47 10.93 6.13
CA MET A 80 -2.44 9.85 6.00
C MET A 80 -3.78 10.26 6.58
N PRO A 81 -4.86 10.08 5.84
CA PRO A 81 -6.19 10.30 6.41
C PRO A 81 -6.48 9.24 7.45
N ILE A 82 -7.03 9.68 8.57
CA ILE A 82 -7.29 8.80 9.72
C ILE A 82 -8.77 8.84 10.04
N THR A 83 -9.35 7.66 10.27
CA THR A 83 -10.76 7.55 10.63
C THR A 83 -10.97 7.99 12.07
N LYS A 84 -12.25 8.09 12.46
CA LYS A 84 -12.61 8.42 13.83
C LYS A 84 -12.02 7.42 14.84
N ASN A 85 -11.82 6.19 14.39
CA ASN A 85 -11.30 5.13 15.26
C ASN A 85 -9.77 5.09 15.30
N GLY A 86 -9.11 6.06 14.67
CA GLY A 86 -7.65 6.13 14.69
C GLY A 86 -6.95 5.23 13.70
N LYS A 87 -7.66 4.74 12.70
CA LYS A 87 -7.08 3.87 11.69
C LYS A 87 -6.93 4.62 10.37
N ILE A 88 -6.01 4.15 9.53
CA ILE A 88 -5.86 4.74 8.20
C ILE A 88 -7.16 4.59 7.42
N ASP A 89 -7.60 5.68 6.83
CA ASP A 89 -8.84 5.71 6.05
C ASP A 89 -8.54 5.24 4.63
N ARG A 90 -8.53 3.94 4.43
CA ARG A 90 -8.18 3.34 3.14
C ARG A 90 -9.18 3.68 2.05
N LYS A 91 -10.44 3.78 2.43
CA LYS A 91 -11.48 4.11 1.46
C LYS A 91 -11.26 5.50 0.88
N LEU A 92 -10.93 6.46 1.74
CA LEU A 92 -10.67 7.82 1.27
C LEU A 92 -9.44 7.88 0.39
N LEU A 93 -8.39 7.15 0.76
CA LEU A 93 -7.18 7.11 -0.06
C LEU A 93 -7.50 6.62 -1.48
N LEU A 94 -8.26 5.55 -1.58
CA LEU A 94 -8.59 4.99 -2.89
C LEU A 94 -9.51 5.92 -3.66
N GLU A 95 -10.48 6.55 -2.99
CA GLU A 95 -11.39 7.47 -3.64
C GLU A 95 -10.63 8.67 -4.22
N ASN A 96 -9.69 9.21 -3.48
CA ASN A 96 -8.88 10.32 -3.96
C ASN A 96 -8.02 9.91 -5.15
N TYR A 97 -7.46 8.73 -5.10
CA TYR A 97 -6.65 8.23 -6.19
C TYR A 97 -7.50 8.08 -7.47
N ILE A 98 -8.66 7.45 -7.34
CA ILE A 98 -9.56 7.24 -8.48
C ILE A 98 -10.09 8.56 -8.99
N GLY A 99 -10.35 9.51 -8.11
CA GLY A 99 -10.88 10.81 -8.48
C GLY A 99 -9.89 11.73 -9.17
N GLY A 100 -8.65 11.30 -9.30
CA GLY A 100 -7.65 12.09 -10.00
C GLY A 100 -7.07 13.23 -9.18
N GLU A 101 -7.09 13.11 -7.87
CA GLU A 101 -6.58 14.16 -7.00
C GLU A 101 -5.11 14.42 -7.23
N ASN A 102 -4.42 13.42 -7.68
CA ASN A 102 -2.99 13.50 -7.93
C ASN A 102 -2.70 13.63 -9.41
N ALA A 103 -3.70 13.95 -10.15
CA ALA A 103 -3.52 14.13 -11.59
C ALA A 103 -2.85 15.47 -11.88
#